data_cc325913c3ccd8c51533a247f4d67530
#
_entry.id   cc325913c3ccd8c51533a247f4d67530
#
_cell.length_a   1.000
_cell.length_b   1.000
_cell.length_c   1.000
_cell.angle_alpha   90.00
_cell.angle_beta   90.00
_cell.angle_gamma   90.00
#
_symmetry.space_group_name_H-M   'P 1'
#
loop_
_entity.id
_entity.type
_entity.pdbx_description
1 polymer ?
#
loop_
_entity_poly.entity_id
_entity_poly.type
_entity_poly.pdbx_seq_one_letter_code
_entity_poly.pdbx_strand_id
1 'polypeptide(L)'
;MAPAQAEKRVALVIGNNDYRNVPKLQKAVNDARTMGDTLKQLGFTVMVAENQTRQAFSQSLLAFDKAVEKGDTAFFFYAGHGFEIAGQNFLLPTDVPAATEGQEELVRDASILADRIIERLQNKGARTAILVFDACRNNPFERRGTRAVAGGGGLAPMTQLPEGVFSVFSAGPRQTALDRLSNNDENPNSVFTRTFTKELTQPGANLVQVAQRTRRLVSELAETVRHKQIPVYFDQMVDDVFLNGLAKGSVEAAPRPAKPAEPLQQLAALPPVQRLAPSNDSVNAPIAAFSRHNGGWSVVFSIADPTLGISWRIGETGEFRETGFIDTLDPRTRKRMPNPSIELPADAKAATIQVRYVDAQGELQGPFPIRFDPEAALIRDQRKILDMTATSWLSFREFNGLLVYYTHLMSYRCAIREVRVGIDSSVPDKVLKMPPCDPRDPSVIPHEAQPYLKLAPATKSVSVELTYRDGSVSEVKSFRR
;
A
#
# COMPACT_ATOMS: atom_id res chain seq x y z
N MET A 1 14.90 -28.05 -24.80
CA MET A 1 14.18 -27.46 -23.63
C MET A 1 15.15 -27.52 -22.46
N ALA A 2 15.58 -26.37 -21.92
CA ALA A 2 16.31 -26.35 -20.67
C ALA A 2 15.36 -26.81 -19.56
N PRO A 3 15.79 -27.60 -18.56
CA PRO A 3 14.97 -27.98 -17.44
C PRO A 3 14.51 -26.68 -16.73
N ALA A 4 13.22 -26.59 -16.43
CA ALA A 4 12.70 -25.51 -15.61
C ALA A 4 13.50 -25.51 -14.29
N GLN A 5 14.26 -24.43 -14.05
CA GLN A 5 15.04 -24.29 -12.84
C GLN A 5 14.05 -24.23 -11.69
N ALA A 6 14.16 -25.11 -10.71
CA ALA A 6 13.28 -25.14 -9.56
C ALA A 6 13.35 -23.75 -8.88
N GLU A 7 12.19 -23.17 -8.61
CA GLU A 7 12.06 -21.86 -7.97
C GLU A 7 12.79 -21.84 -6.63
N LYS A 8 13.81 -21.01 -6.53
CA LYS A 8 14.58 -20.82 -5.31
C LYS A 8 13.81 -19.90 -4.37
N ARG A 9 13.78 -20.25 -3.10
CA ARG A 9 13.13 -19.47 -2.04
C ARG A 9 14.17 -18.91 -1.09
N VAL A 10 14.26 -17.60 -0.97
CA VAL A 10 15.27 -16.92 -0.14
C VAL A 10 14.56 -16.01 0.83
N ALA A 11 15.00 -16.01 2.10
CA ALA A 11 14.41 -15.17 3.13
C ALA A 11 15.46 -14.40 3.94
N LEU A 12 15.14 -13.14 4.28
CA LEU A 12 15.81 -12.35 5.30
C LEU A 12 14.82 -12.05 6.42
N VAL A 13 15.20 -12.43 7.65
CA VAL A 13 14.36 -12.30 8.84
C VAL A 13 15.12 -11.50 9.89
N ILE A 14 14.58 -10.37 10.32
CA ILE A 14 15.24 -9.44 11.24
C ILE A 14 14.37 -9.24 12.48
N GLY A 15 14.98 -9.35 13.67
CA GLY A 15 14.37 -9.06 14.97
C GLY A 15 15.22 -8.13 15.82
N ASN A 16 14.66 -7.00 16.25
CA ASN A 16 15.36 -6.00 17.03
C ASN A 16 14.69 -5.79 18.39
N ASN A 17 15.40 -6.17 19.48
CA ASN A 17 14.99 -5.96 20.89
C ASN A 17 15.81 -4.85 21.56
N ASP A 18 17.13 -4.85 21.35
CA ASP A 18 18.12 -4.13 22.18
C ASP A 18 18.38 -2.71 21.66
N TYR A 19 17.34 -1.90 21.62
CA TYR A 19 17.46 -0.50 21.26
C TYR A 19 18.25 0.30 22.30
N ARG A 20 19.11 1.22 21.85
CA ARG A 20 19.96 2.04 22.72
C ARG A 20 19.26 3.29 23.24
N ASN A 21 18.48 3.94 22.37
CA ASN A 21 17.95 5.29 22.63
C ASN A 21 16.42 5.35 22.61
N VAL A 22 15.75 4.23 22.36
CA VAL A 22 14.28 4.08 22.42
C VAL A 22 13.95 2.86 23.29
N PRO A 23 12.70 2.69 23.75
CA PRO A 23 12.33 1.57 24.62
C PRO A 23 12.72 0.22 24.01
N LYS A 24 13.31 -0.66 24.82
CA LYS A 24 13.64 -2.04 24.42
C LYS A 24 12.36 -2.84 24.22
N LEU A 25 12.38 -3.77 23.27
CA LEU A 25 11.36 -4.79 23.07
C LEU A 25 11.79 -6.12 23.69
N GLN A 26 10.86 -7.05 23.83
CA GLN A 26 11.14 -8.33 24.49
C GLN A 26 11.01 -9.53 23.56
N LYS A 27 10.17 -9.44 22.53
CA LYS A 27 9.79 -10.60 21.72
C LYS A 27 10.25 -10.55 20.26
N ALA A 28 10.65 -9.40 19.74
CA ALA A 28 10.98 -9.24 18.33
C ALA A 28 12.11 -10.18 17.84
N VAL A 29 13.10 -10.47 18.68
CA VAL A 29 14.15 -11.45 18.36
C VAL A 29 13.57 -12.89 18.31
N ASN A 30 12.69 -13.24 19.24
CA ASN A 30 12.01 -14.55 19.21
C ASN A 30 11.08 -14.67 18.01
N ASP A 31 10.39 -13.59 17.64
CA ASP A 31 9.55 -13.55 16.45
C ASP A 31 10.37 -13.83 15.19
N ALA A 32 11.55 -13.21 15.07
CA ALA A 32 12.46 -13.47 13.96
C ALA A 32 12.94 -14.94 13.93
N ARG A 33 13.32 -15.51 15.09
CA ARG A 33 13.73 -16.92 15.18
C ARG A 33 12.60 -17.85 14.77
N THR A 34 11.41 -17.69 15.33
CA THR A 34 10.23 -18.50 15.01
C THR A 34 9.85 -18.39 13.54
N MET A 35 9.85 -17.18 12.98
CA MET A 35 9.61 -16.97 11.54
C MET A 35 10.69 -17.63 10.70
N GLY A 36 11.95 -17.51 11.08
CA GLY A 36 13.08 -18.15 10.38
C GLY A 36 12.95 -19.66 10.32
N ASP A 37 12.59 -20.29 11.45
CA ASP A 37 12.42 -21.74 11.51
C ASP A 37 11.17 -22.19 10.73
N THR A 38 10.09 -21.43 10.75
CA THR A 38 8.91 -21.65 9.93
C THR A 38 9.24 -21.59 8.44
N LEU A 39 10.01 -20.60 8.00
CA LEU A 39 10.38 -20.45 6.60
C LEU A 39 11.36 -21.54 6.14
N LYS A 40 12.28 -22.02 7.00
CA LYS A 40 13.11 -23.18 6.69
C LYS A 40 12.27 -24.44 6.43
N GLN A 41 11.23 -24.68 7.26
CA GLN A 41 10.29 -25.79 7.06
C GLN A 41 9.53 -25.67 5.72
N LEU A 42 9.31 -24.43 5.24
CA LEU A 42 8.67 -24.12 3.96
C LEU A 42 9.65 -24.09 2.79
N GLY A 43 10.89 -24.55 2.98
CA GLY A 43 11.89 -24.70 1.93
C GLY A 43 12.65 -23.42 1.56
N PHE A 44 12.65 -22.41 2.41
CA PHE A 44 13.46 -21.20 2.20
C PHE A 44 14.89 -21.38 2.68
N THR A 45 15.84 -20.81 1.93
CA THR A 45 17.17 -20.48 2.45
C THR A 45 17.04 -19.20 3.29
N VAL A 46 17.24 -19.31 4.60
CA VAL A 46 16.91 -18.23 5.55
C VAL A 46 18.16 -17.63 6.15
N MET A 47 18.25 -16.30 6.08
CA MET A 47 19.20 -15.47 6.83
C MET A 47 18.45 -14.85 8.03
N VAL A 48 18.87 -15.18 9.26
CA VAL A 48 18.31 -14.59 10.48
C VAL A 48 19.31 -13.57 11.02
N ALA A 49 18.85 -12.37 11.29
CA ALA A 49 19.64 -11.25 11.79
C ALA A 49 18.99 -10.65 13.04
N GLU A 50 19.72 -10.56 14.14
CA GLU A 50 19.23 -10.12 15.44
C GLU A 50 19.90 -8.81 15.85
N ASN A 51 19.15 -7.92 16.47
CA ASN A 51 19.62 -6.67 17.07
C ASN A 51 20.52 -5.84 16.14
N GLN A 52 20.02 -5.58 14.94
CA GLN A 52 20.79 -4.96 13.88
C GLN A 52 20.98 -3.45 14.10
N THR A 53 22.26 -3.02 14.16
CA THR A 53 22.61 -1.60 13.98
C THR A 53 22.33 -1.16 12.54
N ARG A 54 22.35 0.14 12.27
CA ARG A 54 22.14 0.69 10.92
C ARG A 54 23.09 0.07 9.88
N GLN A 55 24.36 -0.09 10.27
CA GLN A 55 25.39 -0.69 9.42
C GLN A 55 25.12 -2.19 9.20
N ALA A 56 24.87 -2.94 10.27
CA ALA A 56 24.62 -4.38 10.20
C ALA A 56 23.34 -4.67 9.38
N PHE A 57 22.28 -3.88 9.57
CA PHE A 57 21.05 -3.99 8.79
C PHE A 57 21.32 -3.80 7.29
N SER A 58 22.12 -2.78 6.93
CA SER A 58 22.50 -2.56 5.53
C SER A 58 23.31 -3.72 4.95
N GLN A 59 24.22 -4.33 5.75
CA GLN A 59 24.99 -5.51 5.33
C GLN A 59 24.08 -6.73 5.14
N SER A 60 23.10 -6.94 6.02
CA SER A 60 22.11 -8.01 5.90
C SER A 60 21.26 -7.85 4.62
N LEU A 61 20.83 -6.63 4.30
CA LEU A 61 20.13 -6.35 3.04
C LEU A 61 21.02 -6.60 1.82
N LEU A 62 22.31 -6.23 1.87
CA LEU A 62 23.25 -6.51 0.78
C LEU A 62 23.48 -8.02 0.59
N ALA A 63 23.55 -8.78 1.68
CA ALA A 63 23.66 -10.25 1.61
C ALA A 63 22.40 -10.88 1.01
N PHE A 64 21.23 -10.37 1.40
CA PHE A 64 19.95 -10.79 0.86
C PHE A 64 19.86 -10.53 -0.65
N ASP A 65 20.20 -9.31 -1.10
CA ASP A 65 20.23 -8.96 -2.53
C ASP A 65 21.16 -9.87 -3.35
N LYS A 66 22.31 -10.25 -2.78
CA LYS A 66 23.23 -11.16 -3.45
C LYS A 66 22.68 -12.57 -3.58
N ALA A 67 21.83 -12.98 -2.62
CA ALA A 67 21.26 -14.32 -2.58
C ALA A 67 20.02 -14.45 -3.48
N VAL A 68 19.30 -13.33 -3.76
CA VAL A 68 18.12 -13.32 -4.63
C VAL A 68 18.53 -13.20 -6.09
N GLU A 69 17.98 -14.07 -6.93
CA GLU A 69 18.16 -14.11 -8.37
C GLU A 69 16.83 -13.85 -9.09
N LYS A 70 16.92 -13.62 -10.40
CA LYS A 70 15.73 -13.41 -11.24
C LYS A 70 14.83 -14.66 -11.24
N GLY A 71 13.54 -14.44 -10.93
CA GLY A 71 12.54 -15.51 -10.89
C GLY A 71 12.36 -16.16 -9.52
N ASP A 72 13.17 -15.79 -8.52
CA ASP A 72 13.07 -16.32 -7.16
C ASP A 72 11.85 -15.83 -6.42
N THR A 73 11.47 -16.59 -5.37
CA THR A 73 10.58 -16.10 -4.31
C THR A 73 11.41 -15.54 -3.15
N ALA A 74 11.29 -14.24 -2.90
CA ALA A 74 11.96 -13.52 -1.85
C ALA A 74 11.01 -13.23 -0.68
N PHE A 75 11.41 -13.54 0.56
CA PHE A 75 10.63 -13.25 1.76
C PHE A 75 11.42 -12.34 2.70
N PHE A 76 10.85 -11.20 3.07
CA PHE A 76 11.42 -10.28 4.04
C PHE A 76 10.51 -10.20 5.26
N PHE A 77 11.07 -10.45 6.44
CA PHE A 77 10.38 -10.29 7.72
C PHE A 77 11.14 -9.31 8.62
N TYR A 78 10.40 -8.42 9.24
CA TYR A 78 10.94 -7.52 10.24
C TYR A 78 10.04 -7.47 11.47
N ALA A 79 10.61 -7.73 12.65
CA ALA A 79 10.01 -7.49 13.95
C ALA A 79 10.83 -6.45 14.72
N GLY A 80 10.18 -5.37 15.19
CA GLY A 80 10.87 -4.27 15.85
C GLY A 80 10.08 -2.98 15.88
N HIS A 81 10.74 -1.87 16.21
CA HIS A 81 10.13 -0.56 16.10
C HIS A 81 10.10 -0.09 14.64
N GLY A 82 8.98 0.49 14.26
CA GLY A 82 8.79 1.17 12.99
C GLY A 82 7.99 2.44 13.18
N PHE A 83 8.11 3.37 12.27
CA PHE A 83 7.32 4.60 12.28
C PHE A 83 7.05 5.07 10.85
N GLU A 84 6.08 5.93 10.73
CA GLU A 84 5.70 6.55 9.48
C GLU A 84 6.02 8.04 9.52
N ILE A 85 6.66 8.53 8.46
CA ILE A 85 6.81 9.96 8.19
C ILE A 85 6.38 10.25 6.76
N ALA A 86 5.44 11.16 6.60
CA ALA A 86 4.96 11.63 5.29
C ALA A 86 4.54 10.47 4.34
N GLY A 87 3.84 9.47 4.86
CA GLY A 87 3.37 8.31 4.11
C GLY A 87 4.44 7.24 3.85
N GLN A 88 5.67 7.42 4.33
CA GLN A 88 6.76 6.47 4.16
C GLN A 88 7.03 5.67 5.44
N ASN A 89 7.27 4.38 5.28
CA ASN A 89 7.52 3.45 6.37
C ASN A 89 9.02 3.28 6.64
N PHE A 90 9.43 3.50 7.88
CA PHE A 90 10.81 3.39 8.32
C PHE A 90 10.96 2.31 9.39
N LEU A 91 11.93 1.43 9.22
CA LEU A 91 12.30 0.36 10.14
C LEU A 91 13.51 0.81 10.95
N LEU A 92 13.41 0.74 12.28
CA LEU A 92 14.43 1.26 13.17
C LEU A 92 15.54 0.25 13.43
N PRO A 93 16.80 0.61 13.19
CA PRO A 93 17.95 -0.14 13.71
C PRO A 93 18.12 0.10 15.22
N THR A 94 18.84 -0.78 15.90
CA THR A 94 19.01 -0.71 17.37
C THR A 94 19.80 0.50 17.86
N ASP A 95 20.58 1.11 17.00
CA ASP A 95 21.40 2.30 17.27
C ASP A 95 20.78 3.60 16.74
N VAL A 96 19.47 3.58 16.41
CA VAL A 96 18.75 4.80 16.03
C VAL A 96 18.99 5.90 17.08
N PRO A 97 19.29 7.16 16.69
CA PRO A 97 19.56 8.24 17.63
C PRO A 97 18.30 8.57 18.45
N ALA A 98 18.50 9.07 19.66
CA ALA A 98 17.45 9.74 20.41
C ALA A 98 17.01 10.99 19.62
N ALA A 99 15.71 11.22 19.55
CA ALA A 99 15.16 12.39 18.88
C ALA A 99 14.04 13.01 19.72
N THR A 100 13.91 14.33 19.57
CA THR A 100 12.82 15.11 20.12
C THR A 100 11.96 15.67 18.99
N GLU A 101 10.84 16.31 19.33
CA GLU A 101 9.98 16.99 18.36
C GLU A 101 10.79 17.94 17.45
N GLY A 102 10.60 17.84 16.15
CA GLY A 102 11.35 18.61 15.14
C GLY A 102 12.67 17.96 14.69
N GLN A 103 13.03 16.79 15.21
CA GLN A 103 14.26 16.06 14.85
C GLN A 103 13.95 14.76 14.07
N GLU A 104 12.79 14.66 13.46
CA GLU A 104 12.32 13.48 12.70
C GLU A 104 13.30 13.11 11.56
N GLU A 105 13.97 14.11 11.00
CA GLU A 105 14.95 13.91 9.93
C GLU A 105 16.14 13.06 10.38
N LEU A 106 16.64 13.27 11.60
CA LEU A 106 17.72 12.45 12.16
C LEU A 106 17.33 10.97 12.25
N VAL A 107 16.09 10.71 12.68
CA VAL A 107 15.56 9.35 12.79
C VAL A 107 15.35 8.74 11.43
N ARG A 108 14.79 9.49 10.48
CA ARG A 108 14.60 9.07 9.10
C ARG A 108 15.92 8.65 8.45
N ASP A 109 16.96 9.47 8.56
CA ASP A 109 18.25 9.20 7.93
C ASP A 109 18.99 8.02 8.59
N ALA A 110 18.77 7.80 9.88
CA ALA A 110 19.29 6.65 10.61
C ALA A 110 18.50 5.36 10.40
N SER A 111 17.33 5.41 9.77
CA SER A 111 16.41 4.26 9.61
C SER A 111 16.46 3.66 8.22
N ILE A 112 15.83 2.50 8.05
CA ILE A 112 15.67 1.80 6.76
C ILE A 112 14.30 2.11 6.19
N LEU A 113 14.25 2.71 5.01
CA LEU A 113 13.00 2.91 4.27
C LEU A 113 12.49 1.57 3.72
N ALA A 114 11.28 1.16 4.11
CA ALA A 114 10.70 -0.13 3.71
C ALA A 114 10.50 -0.24 2.20
N ASP A 115 10.08 0.84 1.53
CA ASP A 115 9.87 0.86 0.08
C ASP A 115 11.15 0.54 -0.71
N ARG A 116 12.33 0.93 -0.18
CA ARG A 116 13.61 0.58 -0.79
C ARG A 116 13.90 -0.92 -0.80
N ILE A 117 13.35 -1.68 0.13
CA ILE A 117 13.49 -3.14 0.13
C ILE A 117 12.71 -3.71 -1.06
N ILE A 118 11.51 -3.20 -1.31
CA ILE A 118 10.69 -3.58 -2.47
C ILE A 118 11.44 -3.26 -3.77
N GLU A 119 11.91 -2.03 -3.93
CA GLU A 119 12.67 -1.59 -5.11
C GLU A 119 13.88 -2.50 -5.38
N ARG A 120 14.61 -2.89 -4.33
CA ARG A 120 15.78 -3.76 -4.45
C ARG A 120 15.40 -5.15 -4.96
N LEU A 121 14.34 -5.77 -4.41
CA LEU A 121 13.84 -7.07 -4.85
C LEU A 121 13.32 -7.04 -6.29
N GLN A 122 12.64 -5.97 -6.67
CA GLN A 122 12.19 -5.73 -8.05
C GLN A 122 13.38 -5.60 -9.01
N ASN A 123 14.39 -4.82 -8.64
CA ASN A 123 15.61 -4.66 -9.45
C ASN A 123 16.41 -5.97 -9.61
N LYS A 124 16.29 -6.89 -8.65
CA LYS A 124 16.84 -8.25 -8.74
C LYS A 124 15.99 -9.17 -9.62
N GLY A 125 14.79 -8.75 -10.00
CA GLY A 125 13.87 -9.53 -10.80
C GLY A 125 13.24 -10.68 -10.04
N ALA A 126 13.08 -10.57 -8.72
CA ALA A 126 12.29 -11.52 -7.93
C ALA A 126 10.89 -11.64 -8.54
N ARG A 127 10.41 -12.86 -8.78
CA ARG A 127 9.06 -13.10 -9.31
C ARG A 127 8.00 -12.81 -8.25
N THR A 128 8.33 -13.18 -7.02
CA THR A 128 7.46 -13.04 -5.86
C THR A 128 8.24 -12.38 -4.74
N ALA A 129 7.77 -11.24 -4.24
CA ALA A 129 8.33 -10.56 -3.08
C ALA A 129 7.27 -10.47 -1.96
N ILE A 130 7.53 -11.15 -0.85
CA ILE A 130 6.64 -11.19 0.32
C ILE A 130 7.31 -10.39 1.43
N LEU A 131 6.64 -9.34 1.91
CA LEU A 131 7.13 -8.48 2.97
C LEU A 131 6.18 -8.54 4.16
N VAL A 132 6.70 -8.87 5.34
CA VAL A 132 5.92 -8.99 6.57
C VAL A 132 6.52 -8.10 7.66
N PHE A 133 5.71 -7.19 8.18
CA PHE A 133 6.12 -6.20 9.16
C PHE A 133 5.36 -6.42 10.48
N ASP A 134 6.03 -7.00 11.46
CA ASP A 134 5.58 -7.05 12.85
C ASP A 134 6.23 -5.92 13.63
N ALA A 135 5.79 -4.72 13.34
CA ALA A 135 6.34 -3.51 13.91
C ALA A 135 5.26 -2.73 14.67
N CYS A 136 5.57 -2.34 15.90
CA CYS A 136 4.72 -1.43 16.66
C CYS A 136 4.61 -0.09 15.92
N ARG A 137 3.40 0.42 15.87
CA ARG A 137 3.07 1.65 15.15
C ARG A 137 3.05 2.89 16.05
N ASN A 138 3.59 2.79 17.27
CA ASN A 138 3.76 3.96 18.14
C ASN A 138 5.06 4.68 17.79
N ASN A 139 4.99 5.99 17.73
CA ASN A 139 6.20 6.80 17.69
C ASN A 139 6.99 6.54 18.98
N PRO A 140 8.15 5.86 18.94
CA PRO A 140 8.90 5.51 20.14
C PRO A 140 9.54 6.75 20.81
N PHE A 141 9.44 7.92 20.20
CA PHE A 141 9.97 9.21 20.67
C PHE A 141 8.91 10.04 21.43
N GLU A 142 7.67 9.58 21.56
CA GLU A 142 6.64 10.27 22.35
C GLU A 142 6.92 10.17 23.84
N ARG A 143 7.17 11.31 24.49
CA ARG A 143 7.09 11.42 25.95
C ARG A 143 5.63 11.60 26.37
N ARG A 144 5.16 10.86 27.39
CA ARG A 144 3.85 11.07 28.02
C ARG A 144 3.74 12.54 28.45
N GLY A 145 2.81 13.29 27.81
CA GLY A 145 2.46 14.66 28.18
C GLY A 145 2.88 15.75 27.20
N THR A 146 3.56 15.46 26.10
CA THR A 146 3.79 16.41 25.00
C THR A 146 2.83 16.13 23.84
N ARG A 147 2.40 17.18 23.14
CA ARG A 147 1.60 17.03 21.91
C ARG A 147 2.39 16.16 20.93
N ALA A 148 1.76 15.11 20.44
CA ALA A 148 2.38 14.21 19.47
C ALA A 148 2.95 15.02 18.31
N VAL A 149 4.17 14.67 17.91
CA VAL A 149 4.69 15.06 16.59
C VAL A 149 3.62 14.66 15.57
N ALA A 150 3.19 15.60 14.76
CA ALA A 150 2.05 15.50 13.88
C ALA A 150 2.22 14.31 12.89
N GLY A 151 1.54 13.22 13.20
CA GLY A 151 1.52 12.01 12.41
C GLY A 151 0.93 10.89 13.28
N GLY A 152 -0.36 10.58 13.11
CA GLY A 152 -1.03 9.54 13.88
C GLY A 152 -0.26 8.22 13.76
N GLY A 153 0.14 7.65 14.89
CA GLY A 153 1.00 6.48 14.99
C GLY A 153 0.63 5.34 14.05
N GLY A 154 1.64 4.77 13.42
CA GLY A 154 1.52 3.56 12.61
C GLY A 154 2.22 3.63 11.27
N LEU A 155 2.60 2.45 10.74
CA LEU A 155 3.13 2.37 9.38
C LEU A 155 2.02 2.76 8.38
N ALA A 156 2.36 3.53 7.34
CA ALA A 156 1.44 3.91 6.28
C ALA A 156 0.98 2.69 5.45
N PRO A 157 -0.23 2.71 4.89
CA PRO A 157 -0.61 1.73 3.89
C PRO A 157 0.31 1.80 2.67
N MET A 158 0.88 0.68 2.25
CA MET A 158 1.62 0.58 0.98
C MET A 158 0.62 0.39 -0.16
N THR A 159 -0.02 1.46 -0.60
CA THR A 159 -1.09 1.42 -1.60
C THR A 159 -0.60 1.32 -3.05
N GLN A 160 0.70 1.48 -3.29
CA GLN A 160 1.33 1.42 -4.63
C GLN A 160 2.43 0.37 -4.64
N LEU A 161 2.03 -0.90 -4.50
CA LEU A 161 2.96 -2.01 -4.65
C LEU A 161 3.12 -2.36 -6.14
N PRO A 162 4.34 -2.69 -6.59
CA PRO A 162 4.55 -3.29 -7.90
C PRO A 162 3.94 -4.69 -8.00
N GLU A 163 3.72 -5.14 -9.24
CA GLU A 163 3.31 -6.51 -9.54
C GLU A 163 4.26 -7.55 -8.92
N GLY A 164 3.71 -8.65 -8.41
CA GLY A 164 4.46 -9.70 -7.75
C GLY A 164 4.86 -9.41 -6.30
N VAL A 165 4.31 -8.34 -5.70
CA VAL A 165 4.57 -7.97 -4.30
C VAL A 165 3.35 -8.25 -3.43
N PHE A 166 3.59 -8.90 -2.28
CA PHE A 166 2.61 -9.11 -1.22
C PHE A 166 3.14 -8.55 0.09
N SER A 167 2.43 -7.65 0.74
CA SER A 167 2.86 -7.10 2.02
C SER A 167 1.81 -7.29 3.12
N VAL A 168 2.28 -7.62 4.33
CA VAL A 168 1.45 -7.81 5.53
C VAL A 168 1.99 -6.96 6.66
N PHE A 169 1.08 -6.30 7.37
CA PHE A 169 1.35 -5.51 8.57
C PHE A 169 0.61 -6.09 9.75
N SER A 170 1.27 -6.21 10.89
CA SER A 170 0.71 -6.80 12.11
C SER A 170 -0.48 -6.02 12.70
N ALA A 171 -0.66 -4.76 12.33
CA ALA A 171 -1.79 -3.94 12.76
C ALA A 171 -2.22 -2.95 11.66
N GLY A 172 -3.45 -2.47 11.69
CA GLY A 172 -3.99 -1.46 10.79
C GLY A 172 -3.48 -0.04 11.08
N PRO A 173 -3.76 0.96 10.21
CA PRO A 173 -3.38 2.35 10.45
C PRO A 173 -3.89 2.85 11.81
N ARG A 174 -3.05 3.58 12.54
CA ARG A 174 -3.34 4.11 13.89
C ARG A 174 -3.66 3.04 14.95
N GLN A 175 -3.23 1.81 14.73
CA GLN A 175 -3.36 0.71 15.70
C GLN A 175 -1.98 0.29 16.16
N THR A 176 -1.91 -0.27 17.38
CA THR A 176 -0.68 -0.82 17.94
C THR A 176 -0.71 -2.34 17.89
N ALA A 177 0.40 -2.95 17.51
CA ALA A 177 0.58 -4.38 17.61
C ALA A 177 0.85 -4.77 19.07
N LEU A 178 0.23 -5.85 19.52
CA LEU A 178 0.41 -6.40 20.86
C LEU A 178 1.61 -7.33 20.90
N ASP A 179 2.58 -7.01 21.74
CA ASP A 179 3.69 -7.89 22.08
C ASP A 179 3.18 -9.10 22.90
N ARG A 180 2.19 -8.87 23.77
CA ARG A 180 1.54 -9.89 24.62
C ARG A 180 0.09 -9.55 24.94
N LEU A 181 -0.71 -10.55 25.27
CA LEU A 181 -2.11 -10.32 25.67
C LEU A 181 -2.23 -9.87 27.15
N SER A 182 -1.31 -10.29 28.02
CA SER A 182 -1.26 -9.92 29.43
C SER A 182 0.15 -10.06 29.98
N ASN A 183 0.36 -9.64 31.22
CA ASN A 183 1.64 -9.87 31.91
C ASN A 183 1.94 -11.36 32.12
N ASN A 184 0.93 -12.22 32.12
CA ASN A 184 1.04 -13.67 32.29
C ASN A 184 1.04 -14.41 30.93
N ASP A 185 1.16 -13.71 29.82
CA ASP A 185 1.24 -14.34 28.49
C ASP A 185 2.67 -14.86 28.27
N GLU A 186 2.86 -16.14 28.57
CA GLU A 186 4.14 -16.87 28.48
C GLU A 186 4.57 -17.20 27.04
N ASN A 187 3.71 -16.94 26.04
CA ASN A 187 4.07 -17.20 24.65
C ASN A 187 5.31 -16.40 24.28
N PRO A 188 6.38 -17.03 23.73
CA PRO A 188 7.62 -16.32 23.38
C PRO A 188 7.46 -15.30 22.27
N ASN A 189 6.36 -15.38 21.49
CA ASN A 189 6.14 -14.54 20.33
C ASN A 189 5.03 -13.49 20.55
N SER A 190 5.05 -12.46 19.72
CA SER A 190 3.97 -11.48 19.60
C SER A 190 2.64 -12.14 19.24
N VAL A 191 1.54 -11.41 19.45
CA VAL A 191 0.19 -11.91 19.09
C VAL A 191 0.08 -12.14 17.58
N PHE A 192 0.71 -11.30 16.79
CA PHE A 192 0.72 -11.45 15.34
C PHE A 192 1.60 -12.61 14.89
N THR A 193 2.87 -12.64 15.26
CA THR A 193 3.81 -13.63 14.75
C THR A 193 3.41 -15.05 15.13
N ARG A 194 2.97 -15.33 16.38
CA ARG A 194 2.49 -16.68 16.78
C ARG A 194 1.29 -17.14 15.97
N THR A 195 0.45 -16.21 15.52
CA THR A 195 -0.74 -16.51 14.71
C THR A 195 -0.35 -16.70 13.24
N PHE A 196 0.43 -15.76 12.69
CA PHE A 196 0.81 -15.77 11.29
C PHE A 196 1.65 -17.00 10.92
N THR A 197 2.63 -17.39 11.74
CA THR A 197 3.46 -18.58 11.49
C THR A 197 2.64 -19.87 11.51
N LYS A 198 1.64 -19.96 12.40
CA LYS A 198 0.72 -21.10 12.44
C LYS A 198 -0.14 -21.19 11.18
N GLU A 199 -0.67 -20.05 10.70
CA GLU A 199 -1.48 -20.04 9.47
C GLU A 199 -0.61 -20.24 8.22
N LEU A 200 0.63 -19.76 8.23
CA LEU A 200 1.57 -19.93 7.12
C LEU A 200 1.93 -21.41 6.89
N THR A 201 1.91 -22.23 7.94
CA THR A 201 2.18 -23.67 7.86
C THR A 201 0.97 -24.51 7.49
N GLN A 202 -0.22 -23.93 7.33
CA GLN A 202 -1.41 -24.69 6.93
C GLN A 202 -1.28 -25.23 5.50
N PRO A 203 -1.42 -26.53 5.27
CA PRO A 203 -1.31 -27.11 3.93
C PRO A 203 -2.40 -26.57 3.00
N GLY A 204 -2.02 -26.20 1.76
CA GLY A 204 -2.95 -25.78 0.73
C GLY A 204 -3.59 -24.40 0.94
N ALA A 205 -3.11 -23.63 1.90
CA ALA A 205 -3.51 -22.22 2.03
C ALA A 205 -2.64 -21.32 1.15
N ASN A 206 -3.26 -20.45 0.32
CA ASN A 206 -2.54 -19.41 -0.37
C ASN A 206 -2.26 -18.20 0.56
N LEU A 207 -1.37 -17.29 0.15
CA LEU A 207 -0.97 -16.13 0.98
C LEU A 207 -2.15 -15.24 1.41
N VAL A 208 -3.14 -15.06 0.54
CA VAL A 208 -4.33 -14.27 0.85
C VAL A 208 -5.15 -14.93 1.96
N GLN A 209 -5.35 -16.24 1.87
CA GLN A 209 -6.05 -17.01 2.89
C GLN A 209 -5.31 -17.00 4.24
N VAL A 210 -3.96 -17.12 4.20
CA VAL A 210 -3.10 -16.98 5.39
C VAL A 210 -3.31 -15.61 6.03
N ALA A 211 -3.23 -14.53 5.24
CA ALA A 211 -3.40 -13.17 5.75
C ALA A 211 -4.80 -12.91 6.32
N GLN A 212 -5.85 -13.40 5.64
CA GLN A 212 -7.25 -13.26 6.10
C GLN A 212 -7.51 -14.01 7.40
N ARG A 213 -7.03 -15.26 7.52
CA ARG A 213 -7.16 -16.06 8.76
C ARG A 213 -6.39 -15.42 9.89
N THR A 214 -5.14 -15.00 9.64
CA THR A 214 -4.33 -14.27 10.63
C THR A 214 -5.03 -13.01 11.11
N ARG A 215 -5.56 -12.21 10.18
CA ARG A 215 -6.32 -11.00 10.50
C ARG A 215 -7.47 -11.29 11.47
N ARG A 216 -8.28 -12.29 11.17
CA ARG A 216 -9.41 -12.67 12.02
C ARG A 216 -8.93 -13.11 13.41
N LEU A 217 -8.00 -14.06 13.47
CA LEU A 217 -7.53 -14.63 14.73
C LEU A 217 -6.80 -13.61 15.62
N VAL A 218 -5.97 -12.73 15.02
CA VAL A 218 -5.32 -11.66 15.77
C VAL A 218 -6.33 -10.66 16.32
N SER A 219 -7.37 -10.31 15.54
CA SER A 219 -8.43 -9.42 16.01
C SER A 219 -9.20 -10.02 17.17
N GLU A 220 -9.59 -11.29 17.07
CA GLU A 220 -10.27 -12.05 18.14
C GLU A 220 -9.42 -12.09 19.42
N LEU A 221 -8.12 -12.39 19.30
CA LEU A 221 -7.20 -12.42 20.44
C LEU A 221 -7.04 -11.03 21.08
N ALA A 222 -6.89 -9.98 20.28
CA ALA A 222 -6.75 -8.61 20.79
C ALA A 222 -8.00 -8.13 21.52
N GLU A 223 -9.19 -8.50 21.05
CA GLU A 223 -10.46 -8.18 21.70
C GLU A 223 -10.59 -8.78 23.12
N THR A 224 -9.95 -9.93 23.40
CA THR A 224 -9.95 -10.54 24.75
C THR A 224 -9.35 -9.62 25.81
N VAL A 225 -8.47 -8.71 25.39
CA VAL A 225 -7.83 -7.70 26.26
C VAL A 225 -8.33 -6.27 25.96
N ARG A 226 -9.46 -6.15 25.29
CA ARG A 226 -10.09 -4.87 24.92
C ARG A 226 -9.14 -3.97 24.09
N HIS A 227 -8.32 -4.59 23.26
CA HIS A 227 -7.40 -3.90 22.36
C HIS A 227 -7.83 -4.07 20.91
N LYS A 228 -7.68 -3.02 20.10
CA LYS A 228 -7.98 -3.07 18.67
C LYS A 228 -6.71 -3.30 17.88
N GLN A 229 -6.55 -4.52 17.36
CA GLN A 229 -5.46 -4.87 16.44
C GLN A 229 -6.03 -5.66 15.27
N ILE A 230 -5.99 -5.07 14.10
CA ILE A 230 -6.51 -5.66 12.86
C ILE A 230 -5.36 -5.67 11.84
N PRO A 231 -4.69 -6.80 11.61
CA PRO A 231 -3.68 -6.91 10.56
C PRO A 231 -4.22 -6.49 9.21
N VAL A 232 -3.39 -5.87 8.39
CA VAL A 232 -3.73 -5.48 7.02
C VAL A 232 -2.72 -6.07 6.05
N TYR A 233 -3.17 -6.37 4.83
CA TYR A 233 -2.31 -6.83 3.76
C TYR A 233 -2.65 -6.11 2.46
N PHE A 234 -1.67 -6.05 1.57
CA PHE A 234 -1.78 -5.51 0.22
C PHE A 234 -1.23 -6.56 -0.74
N ASP A 235 -2.00 -6.87 -1.75
CA ASP A 235 -1.77 -7.95 -2.68
C ASP A 235 -1.71 -7.42 -4.11
N GLN A 236 -0.56 -7.65 -4.77
CA GLN A 236 -0.31 -7.38 -6.18
C GLN A 236 0.25 -8.64 -6.87
N MET A 237 -0.13 -9.83 -6.36
CA MET A 237 0.21 -11.08 -6.99
C MET A 237 -0.66 -11.32 -8.22
N VAL A 238 -0.04 -11.85 -9.28
CA VAL A 238 -0.77 -12.25 -10.51
C VAL A 238 -1.42 -13.61 -10.32
N ASP A 239 -0.71 -14.51 -9.61
CA ASP A 239 -1.14 -15.88 -9.36
C ASP A 239 -1.27 -16.16 -7.86
N ASP A 240 -2.04 -17.19 -7.51
CA ASP A 240 -2.10 -17.72 -6.15
C ASP A 240 -0.73 -18.27 -5.72
N VAL A 241 -0.20 -17.80 -4.61
CA VAL A 241 1.08 -18.25 -4.05
C VAL A 241 0.86 -19.17 -2.86
N PHE A 242 1.32 -20.42 -2.98
CA PHE A 242 1.25 -21.45 -1.95
C PHE A 242 2.65 -21.72 -1.41
N LEU A 243 2.90 -21.40 -0.15
CA LEU A 243 4.21 -21.67 0.47
C LEU A 243 4.31 -23.09 1.03
N ASN A 244 3.20 -23.67 1.49
CA ASN A 244 3.13 -25.02 2.05
C ASN A 244 2.30 -25.96 1.16
N GLY A 245 2.69 -26.14 -0.09
CA GLY A 245 2.14 -27.14 -1.02
C GLY A 245 0.61 -27.21 -1.10
N LEU A 246 0.10 -27.83 -2.13
CA LEU A 246 -1.31 -28.22 -2.20
C LEU A 246 -1.57 -29.37 -1.20
N ALA A 247 -2.68 -29.31 -0.46
CA ALA A 247 -3.10 -30.42 0.39
C ALA A 247 -3.09 -31.73 -0.43
N LYS A 248 -2.50 -32.81 0.09
CA LYS A 248 -2.54 -34.13 -0.56
C LYS A 248 -3.99 -34.51 -0.80
N GLY A 249 -4.46 -34.43 -2.04
CA GLY A 249 -5.86 -34.66 -2.44
C GLY A 249 -6.47 -33.58 -3.35
N SER A 250 -5.85 -32.42 -3.50
CA SER A 250 -6.23 -31.48 -4.56
C SER A 250 -5.62 -31.98 -5.88
N VAL A 251 -6.49 -32.45 -6.73
CA VAL A 251 -6.18 -32.93 -8.10
C VAL A 251 -5.38 -31.85 -8.80
N GLU A 252 -4.20 -32.25 -9.29
CA GLU A 252 -3.45 -31.52 -10.31
C GLU A 252 -4.44 -30.94 -11.31
N ALA A 253 -4.48 -29.61 -11.40
CA ALA A 253 -5.35 -28.95 -12.35
C ALA A 253 -4.86 -29.32 -13.75
N ALA A 254 -5.46 -30.37 -14.31
CA ALA A 254 -5.39 -30.65 -15.73
C ALA A 254 -5.80 -29.37 -16.48
N PRO A 255 -5.15 -29.04 -17.61
CA PRO A 255 -5.54 -27.88 -18.40
C PRO A 255 -7.04 -28.01 -18.68
N ARG A 256 -7.83 -27.02 -18.22
CA ARG A 256 -9.27 -26.98 -18.44
C ARG A 256 -9.51 -27.08 -19.94
N PRO A 257 -10.15 -28.16 -20.42
CA PRO A 257 -10.70 -28.11 -21.77
C PRO A 257 -11.72 -26.99 -21.77
N ALA A 258 -11.65 -26.11 -22.77
CA ALA A 258 -12.66 -25.10 -23.00
C ALA A 258 -14.04 -25.78 -22.98
N LYS A 259 -14.83 -25.48 -21.94
CA LYS A 259 -16.16 -26.01 -21.80
C LYS A 259 -16.98 -25.47 -22.98
N PRO A 260 -17.62 -26.29 -23.78
CA PRO A 260 -18.59 -25.80 -24.75
C PRO A 260 -19.65 -25.03 -23.99
N ALA A 261 -20.04 -23.87 -24.50
CA ALA A 261 -21.13 -23.06 -23.95
C ALA A 261 -22.39 -23.94 -23.86
N GLU A 262 -22.79 -24.29 -22.64
CA GLU A 262 -24.10 -24.84 -22.39
C GLU A 262 -25.14 -23.73 -22.68
N PRO A 263 -26.22 -24.06 -23.38
CA PRO A 263 -27.29 -23.08 -23.64
C PRO A 263 -27.89 -22.64 -22.30
N LEU A 264 -27.93 -21.34 -22.08
CA LEU A 264 -28.62 -20.69 -20.97
C LEU A 264 -30.07 -21.21 -20.97
N GLN A 265 -30.43 -22.03 -19.99
CA GLN A 265 -31.81 -22.32 -19.69
C GLN A 265 -32.50 -21.00 -19.34
N GLN A 266 -33.56 -20.74 -20.05
CA GLN A 266 -34.45 -19.60 -19.94
C GLN A 266 -34.78 -19.30 -18.48
N LEU A 267 -34.22 -18.24 -17.93
CA LEU A 267 -34.85 -17.53 -16.82
C LEU A 267 -36.15 -16.93 -17.37
N ALA A 268 -37.28 -17.36 -16.80
CA ALA A 268 -38.61 -16.89 -17.15
C ALA A 268 -38.62 -15.38 -17.34
N ALA A 269 -39.21 -14.94 -18.45
CA ALA A 269 -39.34 -13.54 -18.79
C ALA A 269 -39.98 -12.78 -17.64
N LEU A 270 -39.22 -11.88 -17.04
CA LEU A 270 -39.73 -10.85 -16.14
C LEU A 270 -40.59 -9.90 -16.97
N PRO A 271 -41.73 -9.42 -16.43
CA PRO A 271 -42.63 -8.53 -17.16
C PRO A 271 -41.90 -7.24 -17.60
N PRO A 272 -42.34 -6.57 -18.66
CA PRO A 272 -41.69 -5.38 -19.18
C PRO A 272 -41.67 -4.27 -18.11
N VAL A 273 -40.48 -3.87 -17.72
CA VAL A 273 -40.27 -2.78 -16.77
C VAL A 273 -40.81 -1.48 -17.37
N GLN A 274 -41.84 -0.93 -16.75
CA GLN A 274 -42.28 0.44 -16.99
C GLN A 274 -41.13 1.40 -16.77
N ARG A 275 -40.82 2.24 -17.75
CA ARG A 275 -39.86 3.32 -17.63
C ARG A 275 -40.36 4.30 -16.59
N LEU A 276 -39.82 4.23 -15.38
CA LEU A 276 -39.91 5.30 -14.43
C LEU A 276 -38.90 6.40 -14.83
N ALA A 277 -39.40 7.62 -14.97
CA ALA A 277 -38.58 8.79 -15.20
C ALA A 277 -37.55 8.95 -14.05
N PRO A 278 -36.33 9.47 -14.33
CA PRO A 278 -35.33 9.64 -13.28
C PRO A 278 -35.85 10.64 -12.23
N SER A 279 -36.15 10.16 -11.04
CA SER A 279 -36.36 11.03 -9.88
C SER A 279 -34.99 11.48 -9.35
N ASN A 280 -34.79 12.77 -9.30
CA ASN A 280 -33.52 13.43 -8.93
C ASN A 280 -33.18 13.41 -7.43
N ASP A 281 -33.84 12.59 -6.61
CA ASP A 281 -33.71 12.57 -5.16
C ASP A 281 -33.50 11.16 -4.58
N SER A 282 -32.54 10.39 -5.09
CA SER A 282 -32.21 9.14 -4.43
C SER A 282 -31.09 9.36 -3.41
N VAL A 283 -31.46 9.35 -2.15
CA VAL A 283 -30.57 9.43 -0.97
C VAL A 283 -29.49 8.31 -0.98
N ASN A 284 -29.64 7.27 -1.80
CA ASN A 284 -28.83 6.07 -1.83
C ASN A 284 -28.09 5.85 -3.16
N ALA A 285 -27.84 6.90 -3.94
CA ALA A 285 -27.08 6.77 -5.19
C ALA A 285 -25.63 6.31 -4.90
N PRO A 286 -25.09 5.34 -5.66
CA PRO A 286 -23.70 4.93 -5.53
C PRO A 286 -22.73 6.08 -5.77
N ILE A 287 -21.68 6.14 -4.95
CA ILE A 287 -20.53 7.04 -5.14
C ILE A 287 -19.38 6.20 -5.66
N ALA A 288 -18.57 6.73 -6.59
CA ALA A 288 -17.37 6.05 -7.07
C ALA A 288 -16.11 6.83 -6.71
N ALA A 289 -15.11 6.08 -6.24
CA ALA A 289 -13.73 6.54 -6.14
C ALA A 289 -12.94 6.00 -7.33
N PHE A 290 -12.13 6.86 -7.94
CA PHE A 290 -11.28 6.52 -9.08
C PHE A 290 -9.82 6.64 -8.64
N SER A 291 -9.02 5.62 -8.86
CA SER A 291 -7.57 5.64 -8.61
C SER A 291 -6.82 5.08 -9.80
N ARG A 292 -5.72 5.75 -10.18
CA ARG A 292 -4.87 5.31 -11.28
C ARG A 292 -3.77 4.38 -10.74
N HIS A 293 -3.51 3.30 -11.47
CA HIS A 293 -2.37 2.41 -11.27
C HIS A 293 -1.70 2.08 -12.62
N ASN A 294 -0.59 1.36 -12.61
CA ASN A 294 0.19 1.09 -13.83
C ASN A 294 -0.58 0.32 -14.91
N GLY A 295 -1.53 -0.53 -14.50
CA GLY A 295 -2.37 -1.32 -15.42
C GLY A 295 -3.61 -0.61 -15.93
N GLY A 296 -4.02 0.52 -15.31
CA GLY A 296 -5.26 1.19 -15.67
C GLY A 296 -5.87 2.02 -14.55
N TRP A 297 -7.16 1.91 -14.41
CA TRP A 297 -7.95 2.62 -13.41
C TRP A 297 -8.75 1.63 -12.56
N SER A 298 -8.61 1.70 -11.26
CA SER A 298 -9.53 1.04 -10.33
C SER A 298 -10.67 1.98 -9.99
N VAL A 299 -11.90 1.48 -10.12
CA VAL A 299 -13.13 2.20 -9.78
C VAL A 299 -13.81 1.45 -8.66
N VAL A 300 -13.93 2.06 -7.49
CA VAL A 300 -14.56 1.47 -6.31
C VAL A 300 -15.89 2.14 -6.04
N PHE A 301 -16.97 1.37 -6.08
CA PHE A 301 -18.32 1.83 -5.76
C PHE A 301 -18.59 1.76 -4.27
N SER A 302 -19.10 2.84 -3.70
CA SER A 302 -19.60 2.90 -2.32
C SER A 302 -21.13 3.02 -2.38
N ILE A 303 -21.81 2.01 -1.85
CA ILE A 303 -23.28 1.96 -1.75
C ILE A 303 -23.62 1.89 -0.26
N ALA A 304 -24.48 2.79 0.21
CA ALA A 304 -24.83 2.89 1.63
C ALA A 304 -25.62 1.68 2.13
N ASP A 305 -26.48 1.14 1.27
CA ASP A 305 -27.34 0.00 1.61
C ASP A 305 -26.63 -1.34 1.43
N PRO A 306 -27.03 -2.37 2.18
CA PRO A 306 -26.58 -3.74 1.93
C PRO A 306 -27.00 -4.18 0.52
N THR A 307 -26.04 -4.62 -0.28
CA THR A 307 -26.26 -5.02 -1.67
C THR A 307 -26.06 -6.52 -1.87
N LEU A 308 -26.88 -7.11 -2.73
CA LEU A 308 -26.84 -8.52 -3.12
C LEU A 308 -26.13 -8.74 -4.47
N GLY A 309 -25.97 -7.69 -5.26
CA GLY A 309 -25.30 -7.72 -6.57
C GLY A 309 -25.06 -6.30 -7.07
N ILE A 310 -23.96 -6.10 -7.81
CA ILE A 310 -23.63 -4.83 -8.48
C ILE A 310 -23.38 -5.15 -9.93
N SER A 311 -23.93 -4.34 -10.82
CA SER A 311 -23.69 -4.45 -12.26
C SER A 311 -23.47 -3.07 -12.87
N TRP A 312 -22.68 -3.01 -13.94
CA TRP A 312 -22.24 -1.78 -14.55
C TRP A 312 -22.13 -1.89 -16.07
N ARG A 313 -22.15 -0.75 -16.74
CA ARG A 313 -21.82 -0.61 -18.17
C ARG A 313 -21.24 0.78 -18.43
N ILE A 314 -20.55 0.92 -19.56
CA ILE A 314 -20.09 2.23 -20.05
C ILE A 314 -21.11 2.75 -21.07
N GLY A 315 -21.51 4.01 -20.90
CA GLY A 315 -22.48 4.67 -21.78
C GLY A 315 -23.92 4.26 -21.53
N GLU A 316 -24.81 4.66 -22.44
CA GLU A 316 -26.25 4.46 -22.30
C GLU A 316 -26.75 3.16 -22.94
N THR A 317 -25.95 2.54 -23.80
CA THR A 317 -26.31 1.34 -24.56
C THR A 317 -25.39 0.17 -24.18
N GLY A 318 -25.84 -1.06 -24.47
CA GLY A 318 -25.10 -2.27 -24.17
C GLY A 318 -25.58 -3.00 -22.90
N GLU A 319 -25.07 -4.20 -22.73
CA GLU A 319 -25.43 -5.06 -21.60
C GLU A 319 -24.71 -4.64 -20.31
N PHE A 320 -25.40 -4.81 -19.19
CA PHE A 320 -24.78 -4.66 -17.87
C PHE A 320 -23.93 -5.89 -17.56
N ARG A 321 -22.71 -5.64 -17.09
CA ARG A 321 -21.77 -6.67 -16.62
C ARG A 321 -21.81 -6.72 -15.10
N GLU A 322 -21.84 -7.90 -14.53
CA GLU A 322 -21.75 -8.06 -13.10
C GLU A 322 -20.32 -7.86 -12.60
N THR A 323 -20.16 -7.24 -11.46
CA THR A 323 -18.85 -7.11 -10.81
C THR A 323 -18.37 -8.43 -10.18
N GLY A 324 -19.28 -9.41 -10.02
CA GLY A 324 -19.04 -10.66 -9.31
C GLY A 324 -19.11 -10.50 -7.79
N PHE A 325 -18.50 -11.44 -7.07
CA PHE A 325 -18.53 -11.50 -5.62
C PHE A 325 -17.13 -11.64 -5.05
N ILE A 326 -16.90 -11.00 -3.93
CA ILE A 326 -15.72 -11.28 -3.10
C ILE A 326 -16.02 -12.45 -2.16
N ASP A 327 -14.98 -13.12 -1.68
CA ASP A 327 -15.14 -14.31 -0.82
C ASP A 327 -15.37 -13.94 0.66
N THR A 328 -16.27 -12.98 0.86
CA THR A 328 -16.65 -12.46 2.17
C THR A 328 -18.17 -12.41 2.26
N LEU A 329 -18.70 -12.79 3.41
CA LEU A 329 -20.13 -12.67 3.70
C LEU A 329 -20.42 -11.29 4.32
N ASP A 330 -21.45 -10.61 3.84
CA ASP A 330 -21.97 -9.41 4.49
C ASP A 330 -22.52 -9.80 5.87
N PRO A 331 -22.02 -9.21 6.96
CA PRO A 331 -22.46 -9.56 8.33
C PRO A 331 -23.94 -9.28 8.59
N ARG A 332 -24.55 -8.36 7.82
CA ARG A 332 -25.96 -7.97 7.95
C ARG A 332 -26.89 -8.93 7.22
N THR A 333 -26.52 -9.36 6.01
CA THR A 333 -27.35 -10.22 5.16
C THR A 333 -26.94 -11.68 5.19
N ARG A 334 -25.73 -12.02 5.66
CA ARG A 334 -25.08 -13.35 5.61
C ARG A 334 -24.97 -13.93 4.19
N LYS A 335 -25.08 -13.11 3.15
CA LYS A 335 -24.86 -13.47 1.75
C LYS A 335 -23.46 -13.05 1.32
N ARG A 336 -22.96 -13.61 0.21
CA ARG A 336 -21.68 -13.19 -0.38
C ARG A 336 -21.74 -11.71 -0.73
N MET A 337 -20.69 -10.97 -0.36
CA MET A 337 -20.60 -9.54 -0.72
C MET A 337 -20.30 -9.39 -2.20
N PRO A 338 -21.07 -8.55 -2.94
CA PRO A 338 -20.70 -8.16 -4.28
C PRO A 338 -19.32 -7.50 -4.30
N ASN A 339 -18.54 -7.74 -5.34
CA ASN A 339 -17.28 -7.01 -5.55
C ASN A 339 -17.62 -5.54 -5.82
N PRO A 340 -17.16 -4.59 -4.98
CA PRO A 340 -17.45 -3.18 -5.19
C PRO A 340 -16.56 -2.54 -6.26
N SER A 341 -15.63 -3.28 -6.87
CA SER A 341 -14.58 -2.73 -7.73
C SER A 341 -14.70 -3.22 -9.15
N ILE A 342 -14.34 -2.34 -10.08
CA ILE A 342 -14.10 -2.67 -11.49
C ILE A 342 -12.80 -2.06 -11.97
N GLU A 343 -12.21 -2.64 -13.00
CA GLU A 343 -11.01 -2.14 -13.65
C GLU A 343 -11.32 -1.56 -15.03
N LEU A 344 -10.71 -0.39 -15.33
CA LEU A 344 -10.76 0.21 -16.65
C LEU A 344 -9.33 0.30 -17.22
N PRO A 345 -9.16 0.19 -18.54
CA PRO A 345 -7.83 0.23 -19.15
C PRO A 345 -7.14 1.59 -18.95
N ALA A 346 -5.82 1.62 -19.07
CA ALA A 346 -4.99 2.81 -18.84
C ALA A 346 -5.32 3.97 -19.81
N ASP A 347 -5.80 3.65 -20.99
CA ASP A 347 -6.22 4.58 -22.06
C ASP A 347 -7.73 4.88 -22.04
N ALA A 348 -8.43 4.47 -20.97
CA ALA A 348 -9.85 4.74 -20.81
C ALA A 348 -10.12 6.25 -20.91
N LYS A 349 -11.10 6.60 -21.76
CA LYS A 349 -11.53 7.98 -22.00
C LYS A 349 -12.63 8.38 -21.02
N ALA A 350 -12.84 9.69 -20.91
CA ALA A 350 -13.98 10.22 -20.16
C ALA A 350 -15.30 9.59 -20.65
N ALA A 351 -16.09 9.07 -19.72
CA ALA A 351 -17.30 8.32 -20.00
C ALA A 351 -18.30 8.41 -18.82
N THR A 352 -19.54 8.05 -19.08
CA THR A 352 -20.52 7.80 -18.02
C THR A 352 -20.56 6.31 -17.74
N ILE A 353 -20.31 5.92 -16.49
CA ILE A 353 -20.49 4.57 -15.99
C ILE A 353 -21.89 4.49 -15.41
N GLN A 354 -22.72 3.63 -15.98
CA GLN A 354 -24.05 3.34 -15.44
C GLN A 354 -23.91 2.20 -14.45
N VAL A 355 -24.30 2.44 -13.20
CA VAL A 355 -24.24 1.44 -12.12
C VAL A 355 -25.65 1.13 -11.65
N ARG A 356 -25.94 -0.13 -11.42
CA ARG A 356 -27.16 -0.58 -10.75
C ARG A 356 -26.80 -1.65 -9.74
N TYR A 357 -27.60 -1.78 -8.70
CA TYR A 357 -27.39 -2.78 -7.68
C TYR A 357 -28.70 -3.44 -7.26
N VAL A 358 -28.61 -4.64 -6.74
CA VAL A 358 -29.72 -5.33 -6.08
C VAL A 358 -29.62 -5.08 -4.60
N ASP A 359 -30.66 -4.52 -3.99
CA ASP A 359 -30.71 -4.22 -2.56
C ASP A 359 -30.97 -5.49 -1.70
N ALA A 360 -31.04 -5.33 -0.37
CA ALA A 360 -31.26 -6.43 0.55
C ALA A 360 -32.62 -7.11 0.38
N GLN A 361 -33.61 -6.43 -0.18
CA GLN A 361 -34.96 -6.89 -0.48
C GLN A 361 -35.02 -7.68 -1.79
N GLY A 362 -33.97 -7.60 -2.61
CA GLY A 362 -33.90 -8.22 -3.93
C GLY A 362 -34.38 -7.31 -5.06
N GLU A 363 -34.65 -6.04 -4.76
CA GLU A 363 -35.12 -5.05 -5.76
C GLU A 363 -33.93 -4.43 -6.50
N LEU A 364 -34.11 -4.23 -7.81
CA LEU A 364 -33.08 -3.64 -8.67
C LEU A 364 -33.15 -2.12 -8.60
N GLN A 365 -32.08 -1.49 -8.13
CA GLN A 365 -31.91 -0.04 -8.00
C GLN A 365 -31.07 0.53 -9.14
N GLY A 366 -31.44 1.70 -9.68
CA GLY A 366 -30.72 2.36 -10.76
C GLY A 366 -31.34 2.16 -12.15
N PRO A 367 -30.60 2.45 -13.24
CA PRO A 367 -29.18 2.77 -13.26
C PRO A 367 -28.85 4.17 -12.78
N PHE A 368 -27.74 4.29 -12.05
CA PHE A 368 -27.20 5.56 -11.58
C PHE A 368 -26.01 5.97 -12.46
N PRO A 369 -26.04 7.18 -13.05
CA PRO A 369 -24.93 7.66 -13.88
C PRO A 369 -23.81 8.19 -13.02
N ILE A 370 -22.60 7.65 -13.20
CA ILE A 370 -21.38 8.11 -12.56
C ILE A 370 -20.42 8.60 -13.63
N ARG A 371 -20.03 9.86 -13.57
CA ARG A 371 -19.09 10.44 -14.53
C ARG A 371 -17.67 10.02 -14.20
N PHE A 372 -17.02 9.33 -15.11
CA PHE A 372 -15.60 9.05 -15.12
C PHE A 372 -14.89 10.08 -15.99
N ASP A 373 -13.94 10.80 -15.41
CA ASP A 373 -13.07 11.74 -16.09
C ASP A 373 -11.64 11.46 -15.64
N PRO A 374 -10.83 10.74 -16.45
CA PRO A 374 -9.49 10.31 -16.07
C PRO A 374 -8.54 11.48 -15.85
N GLU A 375 -8.68 12.58 -16.58
CA GLU A 375 -7.83 13.75 -16.39
C GLU A 375 -8.16 14.45 -15.07
N ALA A 376 -9.42 14.68 -14.79
CA ALA A 376 -9.85 15.28 -13.53
C ALA A 376 -9.51 14.39 -12.33
N ALA A 377 -9.64 13.07 -12.44
CA ALA A 377 -9.25 12.13 -11.40
C ALA A 377 -7.73 12.17 -11.14
N LEU A 378 -6.91 12.14 -12.18
CA LEU A 378 -5.45 12.24 -12.08
C LEU A 378 -5.02 13.55 -11.40
N ILE A 379 -5.58 14.68 -11.83
CA ILE A 379 -5.26 15.99 -11.26
C ILE A 379 -5.62 16.04 -9.77
N ARG A 380 -6.80 15.54 -9.40
CA ARG A 380 -7.24 15.50 -8.01
C ARG A 380 -6.34 14.63 -7.14
N ASP A 381 -5.96 13.46 -7.62
CA ASP A 381 -5.11 12.52 -6.87
C ASP A 381 -3.71 13.10 -6.68
N GLN A 382 -3.10 13.63 -7.75
CA GLN A 382 -1.78 14.27 -7.67
C GLN A 382 -1.79 15.52 -6.78
N ARG A 383 -2.85 16.32 -6.83
CA ARG A 383 -3.02 17.46 -5.92
C ARG A 383 -3.07 17.01 -4.47
N LYS A 384 -3.89 16.00 -4.15
CA LYS A 384 -3.97 15.45 -2.80
C LYS A 384 -2.59 14.99 -2.28
N ILE A 385 -1.78 14.36 -3.15
CA ILE A 385 -0.42 13.96 -2.80
C ILE A 385 0.46 15.19 -2.53
N LEU A 386 0.43 16.20 -3.41
CA LEU A 386 1.20 17.44 -3.22
C LEU A 386 0.84 18.14 -1.91
N ASP A 387 -0.46 18.23 -1.58
CA ASP A 387 -0.92 18.85 -0.33
C ASP A 387 -0.44 18.07 0.90
N MET A 388 -0.51 16.73 0.87
CA MET A 388 -0.03 15.86 1.95
C MET A 388 1.49 15.86 2.11
N THR A 389 2.23 16.11 1.03
CA THR A 389 3.70 16.04 0.99
C THR A 389 4.35 17.42 0.84
N ALA A 390 3.67 18.46 1.27
CA ALA A 390 4.10 19.85 1.09
C ALA A 390 5.50 20.14 1.67
N THR A 391 5.92 19.42 2.68
CA THR A 391 7.27 19.52 3.28
C THR A 391 8.38 18.90 2.43
N SER A 392 8.01 18.12 1.41
CA SER A 392 8.96 17.38 0.55
C SER A 392 9.07 17.95 -0.87
N TRP A 393 8.47 19.12 -1.15
CA TRP A 393 8.52 19.70 -2.48
C TRP A 393 9.92 20.02 -2.97
N LEU A 394 10.81 20.41 -2.04
CA LEU A 394 12.20 20.72 -2.34
C LEU A 394 13.16 19.98 -1.42
N SER A 395 14.36 19.66 -1.93
CA SER A 395 15.46 19.15 -1.12
C SER A 395 16.79 19.79 -1.53
N PHE A 396 17.59 20.23 -0.54
CA PHE A 396 18.92 20.79 -0.79
C PHE A 396 19.94 19.65 -0.85
N ARG A 397 20.92 19.80 -1.76
CA ARG A 397 22.10 18.92 -1.85
C ARG A 397 23.33 19.72 -2.24
N GLU A 398 24.46 19.31 -1.67
CA GLU A 398 25.79 19.80 -2.09
C GLU A 398 26.42 18.77 -3.03
N PHE A 399 26.52 19.14 -4.31
CA PHE A 399 27.18 18.34 -5.33
C PHE A 399 27.70 19.29 -6.42
N ASN A 400 29.02 19.53 -6.45
CA ASN A 400 29.64 20.56 -7.32
C ASN A 400 28.94 21.94 -7.25
N GLY A 401 28.66 22.40 -6.02
CA GLY A 401 27.89 23.58 -5.70
C GLY A 401 26.56 23.23 -4.97
N LEU A 402 25.87 24.26 -4.53
CA LEU A 402 24.59 24.13 -3.86
C LEU A 402 23.48 23.92 -4.89
N LEU A 403 22.75 22.82 -4.75
CA LEU A 403 21.61 22.47 -5.58
C LEU A 403 20.35 22.40 -4.73
N VAL A 404 19.22 22.82 -5.28
CA VAL A 404 17.89 22.50 -4.76
C VAL A 404 17.13 21.67 -5.78
N TYR A 405 16.76 20.45 -5.37
CA TYR A 405 16.00 19.53 -6.19
C TYR A 405 14.50 19.75 -5.99
N TYR A 406 13.75 19.73 -7.09
CA TYR A 406 12.28 19.77 -7.14
C TYR A 406 11.68 18.59 -7.89
N THR A 407 12.37 17.45 -7.82
CA THR A 407 11.96 16.16 -8.43
C THR A 407 10.53 15.78 -8.05
N HIS A 408 10.18 16.02 -6.78
CA HIS A 408 8.83 15.75 -6.27
C HIS A 408 7.75 16.53 -7.04
N LEU A 409 7.94 17.83 -7.24
CA LEU A 409 7.01 18.65 -8.03
C LEU A 409 6.92 18.18 -9.48
N MET A 410 8.04 17.73 -10.07
CA MET A 410 8.05 17.18 -11.42
C MET A 410 7.25 15.88 -11.53
N SER A 411 7.32 15.00 -10.54
CA SER A 411 6.56 13.74 -10.53
C SER A 411 5.05 13.94 -10.44
N TYR A 412 4.60 15.05 -9.85
CA TYR A 412 3.18 15.37 -9.69
C TYR A 412 2.75 16.61 -10.50
N ARG A 413 3.51 16.91 -11.57
CA ARG A 413 3.30 18.11 -12.39
C ARG A 413 1.97 18.20 -13.12
N CYS A 414 1.28 17.06 -13.27
CA CYS A 414 -0.03 17.06 -13.94
C CYS A 414 -1.10 17.82 -13.16
N ALA A 415 -0.98 17.94 -11.83
CA ALA A 415 -1.85 18.78 -11.03
C ALA A 415 -1.43 20.26 -11.00
N ILE A 416 -0.21 20.58 -11.44
CA ILE A 416 0.38 21.90 -11.30
C ILE A 416 0.22 22.69 -12.62
N ARG A 417 -0.25 23.93 -12.53
CA ARG A 417 -0.26 24.88 -13.63
C ARG A 417 1.01 25.72 -13.64
N GLU A 418 1.44 26.21 -12.46
CA GLU A 418 2.61 27.05 -12.30
C GLU A 418 3.28 26.80 -10.95
N VAL A 419 4.62 26.84 -10.96
CA VAL A 419 5.43 26.82 -9.74
C VAL A 419 6.17 28.14 -9.66
N ARG A 420 6.07 28.81 -8.53
CA ARG A 420 6.86 30.01 -8.22
C ARG A 420 7.82 29.71 -7.09
N VAL A 421 9.04 30.27 -7.18
CA VAL A 421 10.08 30.14 -6.16
C VAL A 421 10.67 31.50 -5.78
N GLY A 422 11.00 31.63 -4.49
CA GLY A 422 11.75 32.77 -3.96
C GLY A 422 13.06 32.31 -3.34
N ILE A 423 14.20 32.84 -3.79
CA ILE A 423 15.52 32.47 -3.24
C ILE A 423 15.87 33.50 -2.15
N ASP A 424 16.15 33.00 -0.93
CA ASP A 424 16.34 33.83 0.28
C ASP A 424 15.24 34.87 0.52
N SER A 425 14.04 34.56 0.03
CA SER A 425 12.83 35.39 0.09
C SER A 425 11.64 34.57 0.53
N SER A 426 10.77 35.17 1.34
CA SER A 426 9.46 34.58 1.67
C SER A 426 8.41 34.81 0.57
N VAL A 427 8.74 35.60 -0.45
CA VAL A 427 7.84 35.88 -1.58
C VAL A 427 8.36 35.14 -2.81
N PRO A 428 7.62 34.14 -3.34
CA PRO A 428 7.97 33.42 -4.56
C PRO A 428 7.66 34.27 -5.79
N ASP A 429 8.68 34.91 -6.37
CA ASP A 429 8.55 35.85 -7.49
C ASP A 429 9.02 35.27 -8.84
N LYS A 430 9.79 34.16 -8.83
CA LYS A 430 10.36 33.54 -10.04
C LYS A 430 9.57 32.31 -10.45
N VAL A 431 9.15 32.28 -11.72
CA VAL A 431 8.48 31.11 -12.28
C VAL A 431 9.52 30.03 -12.61
N LEU A 432 9.28 28.83 -12.08
CA LEU A 432 10.07 27.64 -12.35
C LEU A 432 9.47 26.91 -13.58
N LYS A 433 10.28 26.71 -14.61
CA LYS A 433 9.84 25.97 -15.80
C LYS A 433 9.67 24.48 -15.46
N MET A 434 8.48 23.98 -15.71
CA MET A 434 8.14 22.57 -15.54
C MET A 434 7.97 21.90 -16.92
N PRO A 435 8.37 20.64 -17.08
CA PRO A 435 8.06 19.89 -18.29
C PRO A 435 6.53 19.68 -18.39
N PRO A 436 6.00 19.49 -19.62
CA PRO A 436 4.57 19.25 -19.80
C PRO A 436 4.14 17.95 -19.11
N CYS A 437 2.85 17.91 -18.71
CA CYS A 437 2.23 16.67 -18.22
C CYS A 437 2.03 15.71 -19.40
N ASP A 438 2.42 14.44 -19.21
CA ASP A 438 1.94 13.34 -20.05
C ASP A 438 0.95 12.51 -19.21
N PRO A 439 -0.35 12.51 -19.53
CA PRO A 439 -1.34 11.74 -18.76
C PRO A 439 -1.17 10.22 -18.86
N ARG A 440 -0.43 9.72 -19.87
CA ARG A 440 -0.13 8.28 -20.00
C ARG A 440 0.93 7.83 -19.03
N ASP A 441 1.97 8.68 -18.84
CA ASP A 441 3.06 8.46 -17.90
C ASP A 441 3.26 9.67 -16.98
N PRO A 442 2.30 9.97 -16.09
CA PRO A 442 2.22 11.25 -15.38
C PRO A 442 3.38 11.49 -14.41
N SER A 443 4.03 10.43 -13.93
CA SER A 443 5.14 10.51 -12.96
C SER A 443 6.51 10.45 -13.59
N VAL A 444 6.61 10.09 -14.88
CA VAL A 444 7.90 9.98 -15.57
C VAL A 444 8.46 11.37 -15.86
N ILE A 445 9.67 11.62 -15.36
CA ILE A 445 10.41 12.87 -15.64
C ILE A 445 11.18 12.70 -16.95
N PRO A 446 10.99 13.58 -17.94
CA PRO A 446 11.73 13.51 -19.20
C PRO A 446 13.25 13.56 -18.98
N HIS A 447 14.00 12.78 -19.74
CA HIS A 447 15.47 12.67 -19.60
C HIS A 447 16.20 14.02 -19.75
N GLU A 448 15.67 14.90 -20.60
CA GLU A 448 16.20 16.25 -20.84
C GLU A 448 15.85 17.25 -19.75
N ALA A 449 14.93 16.92 -18.85
CA ALA A 449 14.51 17.82 -17.78
C ALA A 449 15.53 17.82 -16.64
N GLN A 450 15.98 19.00 -16.25
CA GLN A 450 16.83 19.17 -15.07
C GLN A 450 15.97 19.31 -13.82
N PRO A 451 15.99 18.35 -12.87
CA PRO A 451 15.13 18.38 -11.69
C PRO A 451 15.71 19.24 -10.55
N TYR A 452 16.61 20.15 -10.84
CA TYR A 452 17.27 20.99 -9.83
C TYR A 452 17.58 22.40 -10.35
N LEU A 453 17.70 23.33 -9.41
CA LEU A 453 18.29 24.65 -9.61
C LEU A 453 19.67 24.70 -8.97
N LYS A 454 20.63 25.36 -9.63
CA LYS A 454 21.92 25.74 -9.04
C LYS A 454 21.72 27.04 -8.24
N LEU A 455 22.14 27.03 -6.99
CA LEU A 455 22.02 28.16 -6.08
C LEU A 455 23.40 28.74 -5.74
N ALA A 456 23.42 30.00 -5.32
CA ALA A 456 24.63 30.59 -4.76
C ALA A 456 25.01 29.87 -3.47
N PRO A 457 26.31 29.68 -3.18
CA PRO A 457 26.76 28.97 -1.95
C PRO A 457 26.25 29.60 -0.65
N ALA A 458 25.92 30.89 -0.66
CA ALA A 458 25.42 31.64 0.49
C ALA A 458 23.89 31.51 0.68
N THR A 459 23.17 30.86 -0.22
CA THR A 459 21.70 30.69 -0.14
C THR A 459 21.33 29.88 1.09
N LYS A 460 20.36 30.39 1.87
CA LYS A 460 19.88 29.82 3.13
C LYS A 460 18.52 29.18 3.01
N SER A 461 17.68 29.69 2.11
CA SER A 461 16.30 29.24 1.98
C SER A 461 15.75 29.36 0.57
N VAL A 462 14.74 28.55 0.27
CA VAL A 462 13.91 28.71 -0.95
C VAL A 462 12.44 28.59 -0.52
N SER A 463 11.64 29.57 -0.92
CA SER A 463 10.17 29.50 -0.77
C SER A 463 9.54 29.01 -2.08
N VAL A 464 8.38 28.35 -1.95
CA VAL A 464 7.62 27.80 -3.09
C VAL A 464 6.14 28.08 -2.93
N GLU A 465 5.50 28.44 -4.02
CA GLU A 465 4.06 28.52 -4.18
C GLU A 465 3.64 27.77 -5.43
N LEU A 466 2.58 26.98 -5.32
CA LEU A 466 1.99 26.24 -6.44
C LEU A 466 0.68 26.88 -6.85
N THR A 467 0.49 27.09 -8.14
CA THR A 467 -0.84 27.30 -8.72
C THR A 467 -1.28 25.98 -9.33
N TYR A 468 -2.38 25.41 -8.83
CA TYR A 468 -2.93 24.17 -9.35
C TYR A 468 -3.75 24.39 -10.64
N ARG A 469 -4.04 23.30 -11.36
CA ARG A 469 -4.81 23.39 -12.61
C ARG A 469 -6.26 23.81 -12.43
N ASP A 470 -6.85 23.61 -11.25
CA ASP A 470 -8.17 24.12 -10.90
C ASP A 470 -8.19 25.63 -10.58
N GLY A 471 -7.03 26.28 -10.66
CA GLY A 471 -6.85 27.72 -10.41
C GLY A 471 -6.62 28.07 -8.94
N SER A 472 -6.73 27.12 -8.01
CA SER A 472 -6.40 27.36 -6.60
C SER A 472 -4.89 27.52 -6.41
N VAL A 473 -4.49 28.19 -5.33
CA VAL A 473 -3.09 28.46 -5.00
C VAL A 473 -2.78 27.84 -3.63
N SER A 474 -1.59 27.25 -3.50
CA SER A 474 -1.12 26.70 -2.24
C SER A 474 -0.71 27.80 -1.26
N GLU A 475 -0.59 27.46 0.01
CA GLU A 475 0.20 28.27 0.93
C GLU A 475 1.67 28.28 0.48
N VAL A 476 2.35 29.41 0.75
CA VAL A 476 3.80 29.50 0.54
C VAL A 476 4.52 28.61 1.54
N LYS A 477 5.32 27.69 1.04
CA LYS A 477 6.17 26.81 1.87
C LYS A 477 7.62 27.25 1.76
N SER A 478 8.31 27.33 2.90
CA SER A 478 9.72 27.71 2.96
C SER A 478 10.58 26.53 3.38
N PHE A 479 11.63 26.28 2.61
CA PHE A 479 12.60 25.21 2.81
C PHE A 479 13.94 25.83 3.19
N ARG A 480 14.58 25.32 4.23
CA ARG A 480 15.89 25.77 4.69
C ARG A 480 16.93 24.71 4.42
N ARG A 481 18.15 25.18 4.16
CA ARG A 481 19.35 24.34 4.03
C ARG A 481 19.75 23.73 5.35
#